data_20fb7127af1e9add0f9c239ff5885e0a
#
_entry.id   20fb7127af1e9add0f9c239ff5885e0a
#
_cell.length_a   1.000
_cell.length_b   1.000
_cell.length_c   1.000
_cell.angle_alpha   90.00
_cell.angle_beta   90.00
_cell.angle_gamma   90.00
#
_symmetry.space_group_name_H-M   'P 1'
#
loop_
_entity.id
_entity.type
_entity.pdbx_description
1 polymer ?
#
loop_
_entity_poly.entity_id
_entity_poly.type
_entity_poly.pdbx_seq_one_letter_code
_entity_poly.pdbx_strand_id
1 'polypeptide(L)'
;LTDDCEILVVGAGFAGLLLWYKLKNAGFEDVRFCEKGGDVGGTWYWNRYPGIACDVESYSYFPLLEEMGYFPTMKFASGFEIMEYCQKLAEKFGFYDKCLFHTTVERTVWEEEEQSWRVHTDRGDQMKARYVILANGLLTTPKLARIEGMESFKGDSFHTSRWNYNVDLKDKRVGIIGTGATAVQVVPEIAKVVKELYVFQRTPSSIDVRDQRETTQEEIDQWKTEPDWAKARRARFAKISSGRTALKANDDYLAGKVADFKERKQHTRELSTEEMMTKQLDTNFRIMEQIRNRVTT
;
A
#
# COMPACT_ATOMS: atom_id res chain seq x y z
N LEU A 1 24.17 18.87 -0.07
CA LEU A 1 24.48 18.32 1.25
C LEU A 1 25.68 17.38 1.14
N THR A 2 26.71 17.64 1.91
CA THR A 2 27.92 16.83 2.00
C THR A 2 28.04 16.20 3.39
N ASP A 3 26.93 15.85 3.98
CA ASP A 3 26.91 15.29 5.33
C ASP A 3 27.22 13.79 5.31
N ASP A 4 28.14 13.40 6.15
CA ASP A 4 28.39 12.00 6.47
C ASP A 4 27.39 11.54 7.53
N CYS A 5 26.92 10.31 7.43
CA CYS A 5 26.06 9.70 8.43
C CYS A 5 26.38 8.21 8.63
N GLU A 6 26.04 7.68 9.78
CA GLU A 6 26.20 6.23 10.01
C GLU A 6 25.24 5.42 9.13
N ILE A 7 23.96 5.80 9.12
CA ILE A 7 22.90 5.08 8.40
C ILE A 7 22.14 6.02 7.48
N LEU A 8 22.12 5.73 6.19
CA LEU A 8 21.25 6.39 5.23
C LEU A 8 20.13 5.45 4.80
N VAL A 9 18.89 5.95 4.84
CA VAL A 9 17.70 5.20 4.45
C VAL A 9 17.01 5.87 3.26
N VAL A 10 16.69 5.11 2.23
CA VAL A 10 16.01 5.60 1.03
C VAL A 10 14.52 5.28 1.12
N GLY A 11 13.71 6.31 1.31
CA GLY A 11 12.24 6.24 1.36
C GLY A 11 11.64 6.52 2.74
N ALA A 12 10.56 7.32 2.76
CA ALA A 12 9.81 7.74 3.94
C ALA A 12 8.36 7.19 3.96
N GLY A 13 8.13 6.02 3.38
CA GLY A 13 6.90 5.26 3.56
C GLY A 13 6.85 4.53 4.90
N PHE A 14 5.89 3.63 5.10
CA PHE A 14 5.78 2.85 6.35
C PHE A 14 7.08 2.13 6.74
N ALA A 15 7.82 1.60 5.77
CA ALA A 15 9.09 0.93 6.06
C ALA A 15 10.12 1.88 6.67
N GLY A 16 10.26 3.10 6.10
CA GLY A 16 11.16 4.13 6.63
C GLY A 16 10.74 4.61 8.01
N LEU A 17 9.45 4.90 8.22
CA LEU A 17 8.91 5.35 9.51
C LEU A 17 9.11 4.29 10.61
N LEU A 18 8.82 3.01 10.30
CA LEU A 18 9.04 1.90 11.22
C LEU A 18 10.53 1.70 11.53
N LEU A 19 11.37 1.81 10.52
CA LEU A 19 12.81 1.66 10.69
C LEU A 19 13.35 2.76 11.62
N TRP A 20 12.94 4.01 11.41
CA TRP A 20 13.31 5.10 12.31
C TRP A 20 12.91 4.83 13.77
N TYR A 21 11.65 4.44 13.99
CA TYR A 21 11.18 4.09 15.33
C TYR A 21 12.06 3.00 15.97
N LYS A 22 12.44 1.98 15.22
CA LYS A 22 13.28 0.87 15.72
C LYS A 22 14.72 1.31 15.96
N LEU A 23 15.32 2.06 15.04
CA LEU A 23 16.69 2.57 15.19
C LEU A 23 16.83 3.51 16.37
N LYS A 24 15.88 4.46 16.51
CA LYS A 24 15.84 5.39 17.64
C LYS A 24 15.75 4.64 18.97
N ASN A 25 14.87 3.65 19.08
CA ASN A 25 14.74 2.84 20.31
C ASN A 25 15.97 1.94 20.58
N ALA A 26 16.77 1.65 19.55
CA ALA A 26 18.03 0.93 19.68
C ALA A 26 19.25 1.86 19.95
N GLY A 27 19.01 3.19 20.06
CA GLY A 27 20.06 4.18 20.37
C GLY A 27 20.84 4.71 19.17
N PHE A 28 20.38 4.44 17.92
CA PHE A 28 20.99 5.02 16.73
C PHE A 28 20.42 6.42 16.46
N GLU A 29 21.26 7.44 16.51
CA GLU A 29 20.86 8.84 16.32
C GLU A 29 21.37 9.41 15.00
N ASP A 30 22.51 8.94 14.50
CA ASP A 30 23.11 9.41 13.25
C ASP A 30 22.51 8.69 12.05
N VAL A 31 21.25 9.00 11.79
CA VAL A 31 20.44 8.45 10.72
C VAL A 31 19.90 9.56 9.84
N ARG A 32 19.98 9.40 8.52
CA ARG A 32 19.39 10.29 7.51
C ARG A 32 18.45 9.51 6.61
N PHE A 33 17.39 10.19 6.19
CA PHE A 33 16.45 9.67 5.20
C PHE A 33 16.45 10.56 3.96
N CYS A 34 16.36 9.94 2.78
CA CYS A 34 16.11 10.64 1.53
C CYS A 34 14.75 10.19 0.98
N GLU A 35 13.85 11.15 0.75
CA GLU A 35 12.52 10.91 0.18
C GLU A 35 12.31 11.81 -1.05
N LYS A 36 11.94 11.20 -2.19
CA LYS A 36 11.67 11.93 -3.43
C LYS A 36 10.36 12.74 -3.39
N GLY A 37 9.43 12.33 -2.54
CA GLY A 37 8.19 13.07 -2.28
C GLY A 37 8.41 14.29 -1.41
N GLY A 38 7.41 15.14 -1.35
CA GLY A 38 7.40 16.32 -0.48
C GLY A 38 6.96 16.03 0.96
N ASP A 39 6.58 14.79 1.26
CA ASP A 39 6.14 14.37 2.59
C ASP A 39 6.31 12.84 2.76
N VAL A 40 6.11 12.36 3.98
CA VAL A 40 6.06 10.94 4.33
C VAL A 40 4.87 10.23 3.67
N GLY A 41 4.76 8.91 3.83
CA GLY A 41 3.59 8.13 3.41
C GLY A 41 3.83 7.22 2.22
N GLY A 42 4.86 7.45 1.41
CA GLY A 42 5.22 6.57 0.30
C GLY A 42 4.06 6.29 -0.66
N THR A 43 3.54 5.07 -0.69
CA THR A 43 2.38 4.68 -1.50
C THR A 43 1.19 5.62 -1.31
N TRP A 44 0.90 6.05 -0.09
CA TRP A 44 -0.25 6.90 0.27
C TRP A 44 0.00 8.38 0.00
N TYR A 45 1.23 8.80 -0.09
CA TYR A 45 1.60 10.12 -0.60
C TYR A 45 1.41 10.21 -2.13
N TRP A 46 1.83 9.17 -2.88
CA TRP A 46 1.83 9.20 -4.33
C TRP A 46 0.48 8.85 -4.96
N ASN A 47 -0.27 7.92 -4.35
CA ASN A 47 -1.55 7.47 -4.88
C ASN A 47 -2.69 8.22 -4.19
N ARG A 48 -3.35 9.10 -4.93
CA ARG A 48 -4.40 10.00 -4.41
C ARG A 48 -5.67 9.98 -5.26
N TYR A 49 -5.89 8.92 -6.04
CA TYR A 49 -7.08 8.79 -6.86
C TYR A 49 -8.35 8.65 -6.01
N PRO A 50 -9.53 9.07 -6.54
CA PRO A 50 -10.80 8.91 -5.84
C PRO A 50 -11.08 7.46 -5.45
N GLY A 51 -11.57 7.24 -4.23
CA GLY A 51 -11.88 5.91 -3.72
C GLY A 51 -10.69 5.09 -3.25
N ILE A 52 -9.48 5.64 -3.23
CA ILE A 52 -8.29 4.94 -2.74
C ILE A 52 -8.47 4.48 -1.30
N ALA A 53 -8.23 3.19 -1.06
CA ALA A 53 -8.27 2.58 0.26
C ALA A 53 -7.34 1.37 0.33
N CYS A 54 -7.02 0.92 1.53
CA CYS A 54 -6.29 -0.32 1.75
C CYS A 54 -7.22 -1.52 1.60
N ASP A 55 -6.73 -2.61 1.01
CA ASP A 55 -7.42 -3.90 0.90
C ASP A 55 -7.03 -4.89 2.01
N VAL A 56 -6.16 -4.46 2.93
CA VAL A 56 -5.84 -5.15 4.17
C VAL A 56 -6.58 -4.46 5.31
N GLU A 57 -7.09 -5.24 6.25
CA GLU A 57 -7.78 -4.73 7.42
C GLU A 57 -6.89 -3.74 8.20
N SER A 58 -7.42 -2.55 8.49
CA SER A 58 -6.69 -1.43 9.08
C SER A 58 -5.97 -1.80 10.39
N TYR A 59 -6.63 -2.59 11.22
CA TYR A 59 -6.14 -3.03 12.52
C TYR A 59 -4.89 -3.93 12.45
N SER A 60 -4.63 -4.50 11.26
CA SER A 60 -3.42 -5.28 10.97
C SER A 60 -2.43 -4.52 10.09
N TYR A 61 -2.94 -3.57 9.27
CA TYR A 61 -2.14 -2.83 8.31
C TYR A 61 -1.38 -1.65 8.93
N PHE A 62 -2.02 -0.89 9.82
CA PHE A 62 -1.40 0.26 10.48
C PHE A 62 -0.33 -0.21 11.47
N PRO A 63 0.92 0.27 11.36
CA PRO A 63 1.96 -0.05 12.32
C PRO A 63 1.82 0.79 13.58
N LEU A 64 2.30 0.31 14.72
CA LEU A 64 2.45 1.07 15.98
C LEU A 64 1.14 1.67 16.52
N LEU A 65 0.01 0.97 16.33
CA LEU A 65 -1.30 1.46 16.79
C LEU A 65 -1.35 1.69 18.29
N GLU A 66 -0.75 0.79 19.06
CA GLU A 66 -0.69 0.87 20.53
C GLU A 66 0.21 2.02 20.97
N GLU A 67 1.40 2.13 20.37
CA GLU A 67 2.36 3.19 20.67
C GLU A 67 1.81 4.57 20.29
N MET A 68 0.95 4.62 19.28
CA MET A 68 0.25 5.83 18.86
C MET A 68 -1.00 6.12 19.70
N GLY A 69 -1.59 5.12 20.34
CA GLY A 69 -2.92 5.22 20.95
C GLY A 69 -4.01 5.49 19.92
N TYR A 70 -3.84 4.96 18.70
CA TYR A 70 -4.70 5.23 17.55
C TYR A 70 -5.59 4.05 17.21
N PHE A 71 -6.85 4.33 16.92
CA PHE A 71 -7.82 3.35 16.45
C PHE A 71 -8.31 3.79 15.07
N PRO A 72 -8.05 2.99 14.00
CA PRO A 72 -8.53 3.30 12.66
C PRO A 72 -10.06 3.43 12.62
N THR A 73 -10.56 4.38 11.84
CA THR A 73 -12.00 4.69 11.80
C THR A 73 -12.82 3.63 11.07
N MET A 74 -12.18 2.93 10.13
CA MET A 74 -12.82 1.96 9.25
C MET A 74 -12.07 0.64 9.24
N LYS A 75 -12.77 -0.47 9.00
CA LYS A 75 -12.16 -1.79 8.79
C LYS A 75 -11.11 -1.76 7.67
N PHE A 76 -11.39 -1.05 6.59
CA PHE A 76 -10.46 -0.79 5.49
C PHE A 76 -10.31 0.72 5.31
N ALA A 77 -9.25 1.28 5.88
CA ALA A 77 -9.05 2.70 5.90
C ALA A 77 -8.85 3.30 4.50
N SER A 78 -9.32 4.53 4.33
CA SER A 78 -9.04 5.33 3.14
C SER A 78 -7.55 5.68 3.03
N GLY A 79 -7.09 5.93 1.81
CA GLY A 79 -5.72 6.40 1.61
C GLY A 79 -5.42 7.72 2.31
N PHE A 80 -6.43 8.57 2.49
CA PHE A 80 -6.30 9.83 3.22
C PHE A 80 -6.07 9.60 4.72
N GLU A 81 -6.83 8.71 5.35
CA GLU A 81 -6.63 8.36 6.76
C GLU A 81 -5.24 7.74 6.98
N ILE A 82 -4.79 6.88 6.06
CA ILE A 82 -3.46 6.27 6.16
C ILE A 82 -2.35 7.32 5.98
N MET A 83 -2.53 8.26 5.07
CA MET A 83 -1.57 9.35 4.88
C MET A 83 -1.47 10.25 6.12
N GLU A 84 -2.60 10.66 6.68
CA GLU A 84 -2.66 11.44 7.92
C GLU A 84 -2.00 10.68 9.09
N TYR A 85 -2.21 9.38 9.16
CA TYR A 85 -1.56 8.54 10.15
C TYR A 85 -0.03 8.49 9.98
N CYS A 86 0.48 8.44 8.74
CA CYS A 86 1.92 8.53 8.48
C CYS A 86 2.49 9.86 8.99
N GLN A 87 1.79 10.97 8.78
CA GLN A 87 2.19 12.28 9.27
C GLN A 87 2.23 12.31 10.81
N LYS A 88 1.19 11.81 11.46
CA LYS A 88 1.14 11.68 12.93
C LYS A 88 2.28 10.82 13.50
N LEU A 89 2.65 9.73 12.80
CA LEU A 89 3.82 8.93 13.15
C LEU A 89 5.13 9.73 13.05
N ALA A 90 5.29 10.45 11.93
CA ALA A 90 6.49 11.25 11.67
C ALA A 90 6.66 12.36 12.71
N GLU A 91 5.58 13.06 13.05
CA GLU A 91 5.57 14.10 14.07
C GLU A 91 5.91 13.52 15.46
N LYS A 92 5.19 12.49 15.89
CA LYS A 92 5.34 11.91 17.24
C LYS A 92 6.76 11.41 17.50
N PHE A 93 7.40 10.80 16.51
CA PHE A 93 8.73 10.23 16.68
C PHE A 93 9.88 11.12 16.22
N GLY A 94 9.60 12.36 15.75
CA GLY A 94 10.62 13.33 15.30
C GLY A 94 11.30 12.88 14.00
N PHE A 95 10.54 12.32 13.06
CA PHE A 95 11.08 11.83 11.79
C PHE A 95 11.48 12.98 10.84
N TYR A 96 10.72 14.08 10.86
CA TYR A 96 10.91 15.19 9.92
C TYR A 96 12.32 15.80 10.00
N ASP A 97 12.92 15.86 11.19
CA ASP A 97 14.28 16.37 11.41
C ASP A 97 15.37 15.44 10.85
N LYS A 98 15.00 14.21 10.46
CA LYS A 98 15.91 13.21 9.94
C LYS A 98 15.79 13.00 8.42
N CYS A 99 14.82 13.64 7.77
CA CYS A 99 14.46 13.36 6.38
C CYS A 99 14.70 14.55 5.44
N LEU A 100 15.41 14.29 4.36
CA LEU A 100 15.57 15.18 3.22
C LEU A 100 14.48 14.86 2.21
N PHE A 101 13.45 15.69 2.19
CA PHE A 101 12.35 15.61 1.20
C PHE A 101 12.76 16.21 -0.14
N HIS A 102 11.98 15.92 -1.20
CA HIS A 102 12.29 16.32 -2.58
C HIS A 102 13.71 15.94 -2.99
N THR A 103 14.19 14.79 -2.51
CA THR A 103 15.56 14.32 -2.72
C THR A 103 15.53 12.88 -3.22
N THR A 104 15.86 12.68 -4.50
CA THR A 104 15.94 11.35 -5.12
C THR A 104 17.36 10.82 -5.02
N VAL A 105 17.54 9.65 -4.44
CA VAL A 105 18.79 8.91 -4.54
C VAL A 105 18.87 8.29 -5.93
N GLU A 106 19.86 8.71 -6.73
CA GLU A 106 20.05 8.24 -8.10
C GLU A 106 21.03 7.07 -8.18
N ARG A 107 22.06 7.12 -7.35
CA ARG A 107 23.13 6.12 -7.38
C ARG A 107 23.78 5.97 -6.01
N THR A 108 24.12 4.72 -5.67
CA THR A 108 24.97 4.38 -4.52
C THR A 108 26.20 3.61 -5.02
N VAL A 109 27.38 4.00 -4.56
CA VAL A 109 28.66 3.38 -4.92
C VAL A 109 29.38 2.97 -3.65
N TRP A 110 29.80 1.72 -3.57
CA TRP A 110 30.66 1.26 -2.48
C TRP A 110 32.11 1.69 -2.74
N GLU A 111 32.73 2.32 -1.77
CA GLU A 111 34.12 2.75 -1.80
C GLU A 111 34.95 1.88 -0.88
N GLU A 112 35.69 0.95 -1.47
CA GLU A 112 36.44 -0.09 -0.74
C GLU A 112 37.48 0.48 0.21
N GLU A 113 38.20 1.52 -0.21
CA GLU A 113 39.27 2.16 0.60
C GLU A 113 38.66 2.86 1.84
N GLU A 114 37.48 3.41 1.70
CA GLU A 114 36.81 4.15 2.76
C GLU A 114 35.83 3.29 3.58
N GLN A 115 35.57 2.04 3.15
CA GLN A 115 34.61 1.10 3.75
C GLN A 115 33.25 1.75 3.99
N SER A 116 32.77 2.50 2.98
CA SER A 116 31.54 3.27 3.06
C SER A 116 30.84 3.41 1.71
N TRP A 117 29.58 3.78 1.75
CA TRP A 117 28.79 4.10 0.58
C TRP A 117 28.85 5.57 0.23
N ARG A 118 29.13 5.90 -1.03
CA ARG A 118 28.90 7.23 -1.59
C ARG A 118 27.53 7.25 -2.25
N VAL A 119 26.66 8.15 -1.80
CA VAL A 119 25.27 8.27 -2.23
C VAL A 119 25.10 9.57 -2.99
N HIS A 120 24.64 9.48 -4.25
CA HIS A 120 24.39 10.61 -5.13
C HIS A 120 22.91 10.90 -5.23
N THR A 121 22.55 12.18 -5.18
CA THR A 121 21.17 12.63 -5.29
C THR A 121 20.93 13.47 -6.56
N ASP A 122 19.65 13.60 -6.95
CA ASP A 122 19.20 14.46 -8.08
C ASP A 122 19.44 15.97 -7.84
N ARG A 123 19.89 16.34 -6.65
CA ARG A 123 20.25 17.73 -6.30
C ARG A 123 21.74 18.02 -6.51
N GLY A 124 22.49 17.05 -6.99
CA GLY A 124 23.94 17.14 -7.11
C GLY A 124 24.72 16.95 -5.80
N ASP A 125 24.03 16.62 -4.72
CA ASP A 125 24.63 16.33 -3.44
C ASP A 125 25.31 14.95 -3.45
N GLN A 126 26.34 14.82 -2.62
CA GLN A 126 26.97 13.55 -2.30
C GLN A 126 26.99 13.38 -0.79
N MET A 127 26.55 12.23 -0.34
CA MET A 127 26.53 11.86 1.07
C MET A 127 27.36 10.59 1.25
N LYS A 128 28.02 10.48 2.39
CA LYS A 128 28.75 9.28 2.77
C LYS A 128 28.02 8.57 3.88
N ALA A 129 27.81 7.26 3.75
CA ALA A 129 27.13 6.46 4.74
C ALA A 129 27.84 5.13 4.96
N ARG A 130 27.96 4.71 6.21
CA ARG A 130 28.46 3.38 6.53
C ARG A 130 27.47 2.28 6.11
N TYR A 131 26.19 2.53 6.28
CA TYR A 131 25.11 1.63 5.89
C TYR A 131 24.09 2.36 5.03
N VAL A 132 23.64 1.70 3.95
CA VAL A 132 22.53 2.17 3.12
C VAL A 132 21.41 1.16 3.17
N ILE A 133 20.21 1.61 3.54
CA ILE A 133 19.01 0.77 3.64
C ILE A 133 17.97 1.24 2.63
N LEU A 134 17.53 0.32 1.76
CA LEU A 134 16.54 0.61 0.74
C LEU A 134 15.13 0.33 1.28
N ALA A 135 14.36 1.39 1.53
CA ALA A 135 12.97 1.36 1.96
C ALA A 135 12.02 1.99 0.91
N ASN A 136 12.44 1.98 -0.35
CA ASN A 136 11.84 2.72 -1.48
C ASN A 136 10.51 2.14 -2.01
N GLY A 137 10.03 1.00 -1.49
CA GLY A 137 8.75 0.39 -1.87
C GLY A 137 8.70 -0.08 -3.33
N LEU A 138 7.50 -0.51 -3.78
CA LEU A 138 7.28 -1.07 -5.11
C LEU A 138 6.22 -0.31 -5.94
N LEU A 139 5.36 0.49 -5.29
CA LEU A 139 4.14 1.06 -5.88
C LEU A 139 4.20 2.59 -6.06
N THR A 140 5.38 3.17 -6.14
CA THR A 140 5.56 4.63 -6.21
C THR A 140 5.92 5.15 -7.61
N THR A 141 6.33 4.27 -8.54
CA THR A 141 6.69 4.65 -9.90
C THR A 141 5.63 4.17 -10.88
N PRO A 142 4.96 5.08 -11.64
CA PRO A 142 3.97 4.70 -12.62
C PRO A 142 4.62 3.94 -13.78
N LYS A 143 3.92 2.92 -14.27
CA LYS A 143 4.28 2.21 -15.49
C LYS A 143 3.19 2.44 -16.53
N LEU A 144 3.51 3.19 -17.55
CA LEU A 144 2.58 3.46 -18.63
C LEU A 144 2.37 2.22 -19.50
N ALA A 145 1.14 2.04 -19.97
CA ALA A 145 0.83 1.06 -21.01
C ALA A 145 1.51 1.48 -22.33
N ARG A 146 2.12 0.52 -23.01
CA ARG A 146 2.68 0.76 -24.36
C ARG A 146 1.55 0.57 -25.39
N ILE A 147 0.82 1.65 -25.66
CA ILE A 147 -0.29 1.68 -26.60
C ILE A 147 0.13 2.56 -27.76
N GLU A 148 0.09 2.02 -28.98
CA GLU A 148 0.40 2.77 -30.20
C GLU A 148 -0.56 3.95 -30.33
N GLY A 149 -0.03 5.12 -30.68
CA GLY A 149 -0.79 6.35 -30.87
C GLY A 149 -1.21 7.06 -29.59
N MET A 150 -0.75 6.61 -28.41
CA MET A 150 -1.10 7.23 -27.14
C MET A 150 -0.71 8.72 -27.07
N GLU A 151 0.41 9.08 -27.71
CA GLU A 151 0.91 10.45 -27.81
C GLU A 151 0.07 11.34 -28.73
N SER A 152 -0.74 10.76 -29.60
CA SER A 152 -1.63 11.49 -30.50
C SER A 152 -2.96 11.91 -29.87
N PHE A 153 -3.27 11.37 -28.68
CA PHE A 153 -4.49 11.70 -27.95
C PHE A 153 -4.50 13.17 -27.54
N LYS A 154 -5.58 13.89 -27.87
CA LYS A 154 -5.69 15.34 -27.67
C LYS A 154 -6.39 15.75 -26.37
N GLY A 155 -6.97 14.80 -25.64
CA GLY A 155 -7.59 15.03 -24.34
C GLY A 155 -6.60 14.95 -23.19
N ASP A 156 -7.07 15.25 -21.99
CA ASP A 156 -6.29 15.05 -20.77
C ASP A 156 -5.99 13.56 -20.55
N SER A 157 -4.74 13.25 -20.28
CA SER A 157 -4.28 11.88 -20.03
C SER A 157 -3.29 11.86 -18.88
N PHE A 158 -3.53 11.01 -17.88
CA PHE A 158 -2.65 10.86 -16.73
C PHE A 158 -2.75 9.45 -16.11
N HIS A 159 -1.71 9.05 -15.42
CA HIS A 159 -1.71 7.79 -14.69
C HIS A 159 -2.42 7.95 -13.32
N THR A 160 -3.20 6.97 -12.89
CA THR A 160 -3.94 7.02 -11.62
C THR A 160 -3.07 7.30 -10.39
N SER A 161 -1.81 6.81 -10.37
CA SER A 161 -0.86 7.13 -9.28
C SER A 161 -0.30 8.58 -9.35
N ARG A 162 -0.72 9.36 -10.32
CA ARG A 162 -0.44 10.79 -10.48
C ARG A 162 -1.74 11.49 -10.83
N TRP A 163 -2.75 11.28 -10.00
CA TRP A 163 -4.09 11.84 -10.22
C TRP A 163 -4.03 13.36 -10.33
N ASN A 164 -4.59 13.88 -11.42
CA ASN A 164 -4.61 15.31 -11.69
C ASN A 164 -5.97 15.92 -11.30
N TYR A 165 -6.04 16.46 -10.10
CA TYR A 165 -7.24 17.12 -9.59
C TYR A 165 -7.58 18.45 -10.27
N ASN A 166 -6.69 19.01 -11.11
CA ASN A 166 -6.99 20.21 -11.90
C ASN A 166 -7.86 19.89 -13.13
N VAL A 167 -8.02 18.61 -13.48
CA VAL A 167 -8.91 18.17 -14.55
C VAL A 167 -10.29 17.89 -13.96
N ASP A 168 -11.25 18.72 -14.28
CA ASP A 168 -12.66 18.45 -13.94
C ASP A 168 -13.22 17.36 -14.85
N LEU A 169 -13.66 16.27 -14.24
CA LEU A 169 -14.25 15.13 -14.94
C LEU A 169 -15.76 15.22 -15.12
N LYS A 170 -16.41 16.24 -14.52
CA LYS A 170 -17.85 16.41 -14.58
C LYS A 170 -18.30 16.54 -16.04
N ASP A 171 -19.35 15.81 -16.37
CA ASP A 171 -19.98 15.81 -17.69
C ASP A 171 -19.05 15.41 -18.88
N LYS A 172 -17.87 14.86 -18.60
CA LYS A 172 -16.93 14.39 -19.63
C LYS A 172 -17.13 12.90 -19.98
N ARG A 173 -16.66 12.54 -21.16
CA ARG A 173 -16.46 11.14 -21.54
C ARG A 173 -15.06 10.71 -21.07
N VAL A 174 -14.98 9.69 -20.22
CA VAL A 174 -13.74 9.26 -19.60
C VAL A 174 -13.45 7.80 -19.93
N GLY A 175 -12.22 7.52 -20.34
CA GLY A 175 -11.71 6.17 -20.54
C GLY A 175 -10.75 5.75 -19.43
N ILE A 176 -10.95 4.58 -18.86
CA ILE A 176 -10.00 3.94 -17.94
C ILE A 176 -9.42 2.70 -18.59
N ILE A 177 -8.10 2.61 -18.63
CA ILE A 177 -7.38 1.46 -19.16
C ILE A 177 -6.90 0.60 -18.00
N GLY A 178 -7.45 -0.61 -17.92
CA GLY A 178 -7.15 -1.60 -16.88
C GLY A 178 -8.27 -1.80 -15.87
N THR A 179 -8.29 -2.99 -15.27
CA THR A 179 -9.32 -3.41 -14.29
C THR A 179 -8.68 -4.06 -13.04
N GLY A 180 -7.45 -3.66 -12.70
CA GLY A 180 -6.79 -4.08 -11.46
C GLY A 180 -7.34 -3.38 -10.21
N ALA A 181 -6.71 -3.59 -9.06
CA ALA A 181 -7.13 -3.07 -7.75
C ALA A 181 -7.45 -1.57 -7.75
N THR A 182 -6.65 -0.76 -8.44
CA THR A 182 -6.91 0.69 -8.59
C THR A 182 -8.21 0.96 -9.32
N ALA A 183 -8.49 0.27 -10.42
CA ALA A 183 -9.71 0.47 -11.20
C ALA A 183 -10.96 0.06 -10.42
N VAL A 184 -10.88 -1.04 -9.66
CA VAL A 184 -11.97 -1.49 -8.76
C VAL A 184 -12.38 -0.39 -7.77
N GLN A 185 -11.43 0.43 -7.33
CA GLN A 185 -11.68 1.52 -6.40
C GLN A 185 -12.10 2.81 -7.09
N VAL A 186 -11.44 3.21 -8.19
CA VAL A 186 -11.67 4.50 -8.83
C VAL A 186 -12.91 4.53 -9.72
N VAL A 187 -13.24 3.43 -10.40
CA VAL A 187 -14.37 3.36 -11.34
C VAL A 187 -15.70 3.70 -10.67
N PRO A 188 -16.07 3.13 -9.52
CA PRO A 188 -17.32 3.48 -8.84
C PRO A 188 -17.41 4.97 -8.46
N GLU A 189 -16.28 5.58 -8.12
CA GLU A 189 -16.26 6.98 -7.69
C GLU A 189 -16.43 7.95 -8.86
N ILE A 190 -15.72 7.74 -9.94
CA ILE A 190 -15.82 8.64 -11.09
C ILE A 190 -17.11 8.42 -11.90
N ALA A 191 -17.67 7.20 -11.89
CA ALA A 191 -18.96 6.92 -12.53
C ALA A 191 -20.11 7.81 -12.01
N LYS A 192 -19.98 8.34 -10.78
CA LYS A 192 -20.98 9.24 -10.17
C LYS A 192 -21.00 10.64 -10.80
N VAL A 193 -19.93 11.05 -11.48
CA VAL A 193 -19.74 12.44 -11.92
C VAL A 193 -19.52 12.60 -13.42
N VAL A 194 -19.03 11.58 -14.11
CA VAL A 194 -18.76 11.64 -15.56
C VAL A 194 -20.04 11.48 -16.37
N LYS A 195 -20.06 11.99 -17.61
CA LYS A 195 -21.17 11.78 -18.54
C LYS A 195 -21.22 10.35 -19.05
N GLU A 196 -20.07 9.82 -19.42
CA GLU A 196 -19.91 8.47 -19.95
C GLU A 196 -18.56 7.89 -19.46
N LEU A 197 -18.56 6.63 -19.03
CA LEU A 197 -17.36 5.95 -18.59
C LEU A 197 -17.09 4.71 -19.44
N TYR A 198 -15.91 4.64 -20.03
CA TYR A 198 -15.43 3.51 -20.81
C TYR A 198 -14.31 2.80 -20.03
N VAL A 199 -14.49 1.52 -19.72
CA VAL A 199 -13.49 0.73 -19.00
C VAL A 199 -12.92 -0.31 -19.94
N PHE A 200 -11.62 -0.20 -20.25
CA PHE A 200 -10.93 -1.09 -21.16
C PHE A 200 -10.23 -2.22 -20.38
N GLN A 201 -10.65 -3.44 -20.63
CA GLN A 201 -10.15 -4.63 -19.96
C GLN A 201 -9.46 -5.57 -20.93
N ARG A 202 -8.24 -5.97 -20.65
CA ARG A 202 -7.55 -7.06 -21.35
C ARG A 202 -7.76 -8.40 -20.66
N THR A 203 -7.50 -8.43 -19.37
CA THR A 203 -7.60 -9.64 -18.54
C THR A 203 -8.51 -9.34 -17.35
N PRO A 204 -9.55 -10.12 -17.08
CA PRO A 204 -10.41 -9.93 -15.93
C PRO A 204 -9.63 -10.05 -14.63
N SER A 205 -9.93 -9.17 -13.67
CA SER A 205 -9.44 -9.28 -12.29
C SER A 205 -10.47 -9.98 -11.42
N SER A 206 -10.02 -10.81 -10.49
CA SER A 206 -10.89 -11.31 -9.44
C SER A 206 -11.32 -10.16 -8.53
N ILE A 207 -12.61 -10.02 -8.33
CA ILE A 207 -13.22 -9.00 -7.46
C ILE A 207 -13.99 -9.74 -6.38
N ASP A 208 -13.91 -9.24 -5.15
CA ASP A 208 -14.67 -9.78 -4.01
C ASP A 208 -15.38 -8.64 -3.26
N VAL A 209 -16.37 -9.00 -2.43
CA VAL A 209 -17.03 -8.05 -1.55
C VAL A 209 -16.08 -7.68 -0.42
N ARG A 210 -15.83 -6.37 -0.24
CA ARG A 210 -14.91 -5.87 0.78
C ARG A 210 -15.48 -6.01 2.20
N ASP A 211 -16.79 -6.01 2.37
CA ASP A 211 -17.45 -5.99 3.67
C ASP A 211 -16.94 -4.82 4.55
N GLN A 212 -17.00 -3.61 3.96
CA GLN A 212 -16.56 -2.36 4.60
C GLN A 212 -17.51 -1.96 5.73
N ARG A 213 -16.95 -1.57 6.86
CA ARG A 213 -17.70 -1.05 8.00
C ARG A 213 -16.86 -0.07 8.84
N GLU A 214 -17.54 0.72 9.63
CA GLU A 214 -16.90 1.54 10.65
C GLU A 214 -16.37 0.70 11.81
N THR A 215 -15.34 1.21 12.47
CA THR A 215 -14.87 0.68 13.75
C THR A 215 -15.86 1.08 14.83
N THR A 216 -16.38 0.12 15.57
CA THR A 216 -17.36 0.40 16.61
C THR A 216 -16.71 0.87 17.92
N GLN A 217 -17.45 1.62 18.71
CA GLN A 217 -16.96 2.05 20.04
C GLN A 217 -16.74 0.84 20.96
N GLU A 218 -17.54 -0.20 20.83
CA GLU A 218 -17.40 -1.45 21.58
C GLU A 218 -16.06 -2.14 21.28
N GLU A 219 -15.65 -2.21 19.99
CA GLU A 219 -14.34 -2.74 19.60
C GLU A 219 -13.20 -1.91 20.20
N ILE A 220 -13.30 -0.59 20.14
CA ILE A 220 -12.30 0.31 20.72
C ILE A 220 -12.17 0.09 22.23
N ASP A 221 -13.28 0.00 22.93
CA ASP A 221 -13.28 -0.17 24.39
C ASP A 221 -12.73 -1.56 24.76
N GLN A 222 -13.04 -2.59 24.01
CA GLN A 222 -12.44 -3.91 24.17
C GLN A 222 -10.92 -3.84 23.98
N TRP A 223 -10.44 -3.27 22.85
CA TRP A 223 -9.00 -3.19 22.56
C TRP A 223 -8.20 -2.38 23.58
N LYS A 224 -8.79 -1.35 24.18
CA LYS A 224 -8.14 -0.61 25.26
C LYS A 224 -7.84 -1.48 26.49
N THR A 225 -8.58 -2.56 26.68
CA THR A 225 -8.37 -3.49 27.81
C THR A 225 -7.42 -4.64 27.50
N GLU A 226 -7.10 -4.85 26.20
CA GLU A 226 -6.26 -5.96 25.74
C GLU A 226 -4.81 -5.48 25.48
N PRO A 227 -3.82 -5.86 26.30
CA PRO A 227 -2.42 -5.56 26.02
C PRO A 227 -1.97 -6.19 24.68
N ASP A 228 -1.15 -5.46 23.92
CA ASP A 228 -0.58 -5.95 22.66
C ASP A 228 -1.64 -6.38 21.60
N TRP A 229 -2.86 -5.83 21.65
CA TRP A 229 -3.96 -6.24 20.77
C TRP A 229 -3.63 -6.13 19.27
N ALA A 230 -3.03 -5.02 18.84
CA ALA A 230 -2.69 -4.81 17.44
C ALA A 230 -1.49 -5.68 17.01
N LYS A 231 -0.54 -5.89 17.91
CA LYS A 231 0.61 -6.78 17.67
C LYS A 231 0.17 -8.23 17.53
N ALA A 232 -0.72 -8.71 18.41
CA ALA A 232 -1.29 -10.05 18.35
C ALA A 232 -2.07 -10.24 17.05
N ARG A 233 -2.85 -9.23 16.64
CA ARG A 233 -3.63 -9.20 15.42
C ARG A 233 -2.74 -9.29 14.18
N ARG A 234 -1.69 -8.47 14.08
CA ARG A 234 -0.69 -8.55 12.99
C ARG A 234 0.02 -9.90 12.93
N ALA A 235 0.42 -10.45 14.06
CA ALA A 235 1.06 -11.76 14.12
C ALA A 235 0.13 -12.87 13.61
N ARG A 236 -1.15 -12.81 13.94
CA ARG A 236 -2.16 -13.73 13.43
C ARG A 236 -2.37 -13.57 11.93
N PHE A 237 -2.53 -12.32 11.44
CA PHE A 237 -2.65 -12.04 10.01
C PHE A 237 -1.44 -12.59 9.22
N ALA A 238 -0.22 -12.37 9.70
CA ALA A 238 0.99 -12.89 9.07
C ALA A 238 1.02 -14.44 9.02
N LYS A 239 0.59 -15.12 10.08
CA LYS A 239 0.48 -16.58 10.10
C LYS A 239 -0.56 -17.12 9.11
N ILE A 240 -1.71 -16.45 9.00
CA ILE A 240 -2.77 -16.80 8.05
C ILE A 240 -2.28 -16.58 6.61
N SER A 241 -1.72 -15.41 6.31
CA SER A 241 -1.24 -15.04 4.99
C SER A 241 -0.08 -15.92 4.50
N SER A 242 0.79 -16.36 5.42
CA SER A 242 1.89 -17.28 5.10
C SER A 242 1.46 -18.76 5.03
N GLY A 243 0.20 -19.05 5.31
CA GLY A 243 -0.29 -20.42 5.31
C GLY A 243 0.09 -21.29 6.51
N ARG A 244 0.70 -20.70 7.53
CA ARG A 244 1.16 -21.42 8.73
C ARG A 244 0.05 -21.74 9.74
N THR A 245 -1.10 -21.11 9.61
CA THR A 245 -2.26 -21.32 10.49
C THR A 245 -3.52 -21.44 9.65
N ALA A 246 -4.36 -22.43 9.95
CA ALA A 246 -5.67 -22.56 9.34
C ALA A 246 -6.60 -21.44 9.86
N LEU A 247 -7.45 -20.93 8.95
CA LEU A 247 -8.52 -20.01 9.30
C LEU A 247 -9.58 -20.73 10.14
N LYS A 248 -9.99 -20.12 11.24
CA LYS A 248 -11.16 -20.55 12.01
C LYS A 248 -12.42 -19.92 11.44
N ALA A 249 -13.57 -20.59 11.62
CA ALA A 249 -14.86 -20.11 11.09
C ALA A 249 -15.26 -18.70 11.59
N ASN A 250 -14.76 -18.30 12.76
CA ASN A 250 -15.04 -17.01 13.41
C ASN A 250 -13.91 -16.00 13.25
N ASP A 251 -13.03 -16.17 12.27
CA ASP A 251 -11.98 -15.21 11.99
C ASP A 251 -12.51 -14.02 11.22
N ASP A 252 -12.88 -12.94 11.93
CA ASP A 252 -13.35 -11.66 11.38
C ASP A 252 -12.40 -11.01 10.37
N TYR A 253 -11.15 -11.44 10.35
CA TYR A 253 -10.10 -10.95 9.43
C TYR A 253 -10.39 -11.13 7.96
N LEU A 254 -11.23 -12.11 7.64
CA LEU A 254 -11.49 -12.55 6.28
C LEU A 254 -12.96 -12.90 6.08
N ALA A 255 -13.87 -12.27 6.83
CA ALA A 255 -15.29 -12.42 6.59
C ALA A 255 -15.56 -12.15 5.09
N GLY A 256 -16.05 -13.10 4.35
CA GLY A 256 -16.15 -13.08 2.90
C GLY A 256 -15.06 -13.86 2.16
N LYS A 257 -13.79 -13.80 2.60
CA LYS A 257 -12.65 -14.53 1.98
C LYS A 257 -12.36 -15.88 2.66
N VAL A 258 -12.97 -16.15 3.82
CA VAL A 258 -12.67 -17.35 4.63
C VAL A 258 -13.10 -18.65 3.96
N ALA A 259 -14.27 -18.67 3.35
CA ALA A 259 -14.77 -19.87 2.68
C ALA A 259 -13.90 -20.24 1.49
N ASP A 260 -13.55 -19.24 0.67
CA ASP A 260 -12.72 -19.37 -0.52
C ASP A 260 -11.28 -19.76 -0.18
N PHE A 261 -10.70 -19.15 0.85
CA PHE A 261 -9.32 -19.47 1.29
C PHE A 261 -9.24 -20.88 1.93
N LYS A 262 -10.28 -21.32 2.63
CA LYS A 262 -10.38 -22.71 3.16
C LYS A 262 -10.47 -23.73 2.03
N GLU A 263 -11.28 -23.45 1.03
CA GLU A 263 -11.43 -24.33 -0.14
C GLU A 263 -10.12 -24.41 -0.93
N ARG A 264 -9.38 -23.30 -1.08
CA ARG A 264 -8.05 -23.28 -1.71
C ARG A 264 -7.00 -24.09 -0.94
N LYS A 265 -7.05 -24.09 0.40
CA LYS A 265 -5.99 -24.73 1.24
C LYS A 265 -6.24 -26.18 1.61
N GLN A 266 -7.46 -26.62 1.76
CA GLN A 266 -7.74 -27.99 2.14
C GLN A 266 -7.24 -29.04 1.12
N HIS A 267 -6.96 -28.61 -0.11
CA HIS A 267 -6.60 -29.50 -1.22
C HIS A 267 -5.18 -29.29 -1.79
N THR A 268 -4.36 -28.39 -1.24
CA THR A 268 -3.07 -28.02 -1.85
C THR A 268 -1.86 -28.81 -1.34
N ARG A 269 -2.00 -29.64 -0.33
CA ARG A 269 -0.85 -30.36 0.24
C ARG A 269 -0.36 -31.55 -0.60
N GLU A 270 -1.14 -32.01 -1.57
CA GLU A 270 -0.85 -33.21 -2.37
C GLU A 270 -0.90 -32.99 -3.90
N LEU A 271 -1.10 -31.74 -4.36
CA LEU A 271 -1.21 -31.44 -5.78
C LEU A 271 0.11 -30.96 -6.37
N SER A 272 0.35 -31.29 -7.64
CA SER A 272 1.41 -30.70 -8.44
C SER A 272 1.18 -29.20 -8.65
N THR A 273 2.21 -28.45 -9.04
CA THR A 273 2.11 -27.00 -9.30
C THR A 273 1.07 -26.68 -10.39
N GLU A 274 0.94 -27.53 -11.41
CA GLU A 274 0.00 -27.35 -12.50
C GLU A 274 -1.45 -27.58 -12.05
N GLU A 275 -1.69 -28.61 -11.25
CA GLU A 275 -2.99 -28.91 -10.64
C GLU A 275 -3.40 -27.81 -9.66
N MET A 276 -2.45 -27.24 -8.88
CA MET A 276 -2.71 -26.09 -8.02
C MET A 276 -3.14 -24.87 -8.82
N MET A 277 -2.45 -24.56 -9.94
CA MET A 277 -2.80 -23.44 -10.81
C MET A 277 -4.17 -23.61 -11.44
N THR A 278 -4.48 -24.79 -11.96
CA THR A 278 -5.77 -25.08 -12.57
C THR A 278 -6.89 -24.92 -11.56
N LYS A 279 -6.73 -25.48 -10.36
CA LYS A 279 -7.72 -25.38 -9.30
C LYS A 279 -7.92 -23.95 -8.78
N GLN A 280 -6.86 -23.15 -8.74
CA GLN A 280 -6.93 -21.74 -8.39
C GLN A 280 -7.68 -20.92 -9.45
N LEU A 281 -7.50 -21.23 -10.73
CA LEU A 281 -8.24 -20.61 -11.82
C LEU A 281 -9.71 -20.97 -11.77
N ASP A 282 -10.07 -22.23 -11.54
CA ASP A 282 -11.47 -22.67 -11.41
C ASP A 282 -12.17 -22.03 -10.22
N THR A 283 -11.48 -21.90 -9.09
CA THR A 283 -12.02 -21.22 -7.90
C THR A 283 -12.24 -19.74 -8.17
N ASN A 284 -11.28 -19.06 -8.79
CA ASN A 284 -11.44 -17.66 -9.18
C ASN A 284 -12.61 -17.47 -10.15
N PHE A 285 -12.78 -18.38 -11.11
CA PHE A 285 -13.88 -18.33 -12.06
C PHE A 285 -15.25 -18.47 -11.36
N ARG A 286 -15.39 -19.43 -10.44
CA ARG A 286 -16.63 -19.60 -9.66
C ARG A 286 -16.99 -18.37 -8.84
N ILE A 287 -16.01 -17.73 -8.21
CA ILE A 287 -16.22 -16.49 -7.44
C ILE A 287 -16.68 -15.36 -8.36
N MET A 288 -16.05 -15.21 -9.52
CA MET A 288 -16.43 -14.20 -10.51
C MET A 288 -17.88 -14.42 -11.01
N GLU A 289 -18.30 -15.66 -11.23
CA GLU A 289 -19.68 -15.98 -11.58
C GLU A 289 -20.68 -15.65 -10.46
N GLN A 290 -20.33 -15.93 -9.22
CA GLN A 290 -21.16 -15.55 -8.07
C GLN A 290 -21.33 -14.03 -7.96
N ILE A 291 -20.27 -13.26 -8.21
CA ILE A 291 -20.31 -11.80 -8.21
C ILE A 291 -21.13 -11.29 -9.38
N ARG A 292 -20.95 -11.85 -10.59
CA ARG A 292 -21.73 -11.51 -11.77
C ARG A 292 -23.22 -11.70 -11.50
N ASN A 293 -23.61 -12.82 -10.92
CA ASN A 293 -25.01 -13.11 -10.59
C ASN A 293 -25.61 -12.11 -9.59
N ARG A 294 -24.80 -11.57 -8.66
CA ARG A 294 -25.24 -10.50 -7.73
C ARG A 294 -25.43 -9.14 -8.41
N VAL A 295 -24.72 -8.87 -9.48
CA VAL A 295 -24.82 -7.58 -10.21
C VAL A 295 -25.96 -7.58 -11.21
N THR A 296 -26.41 -8.76 -11.65
CA THR A 296 -27.51 -8.92 -12.60
C THR A 296 -28.89 -9.08 -11.94
N THR A 297 -28.93 -9.24 -10.64
CA THR A 297 -30.17 -9.20 -9.82
C THR A 297 -30.31 -7.87 -9.11
#